data_0ed85102da2f3e939213a1dc4076b1aa
#
_entry.id   0ed85102da2f3e939213a1dc4076b1aa
#
_cell.length_a   1.000
_cell.length_b   1.000
_cell.length_c   1.000
_cell.angle_alpha   90.00
_cell.angle_beta   90.00
_cell.angle_gamma   90.00
#
_symmetry.space_group_name_H-M   'P 1'
#
loop_
_entity.id
_entity.type
_entity.pdbx_description
1 polymer ?
#
loop_
_entity_poly.entity_id
_entity_poly.type
_entity_poly.pdbx_seq_one_letter_code
_entity_poly.pdbx_strand_id
1 'polypeptide(L)'
;MSIFTRFKDIVNSNINSLLDKAEDPEKMLRLMIGEMEDTVIDLKTTTAARMAEAIRSEKKVDEAKATVERWQARAELAIEKGKDDLAREALVEKKHAQEVYERALENISSLKKSVEEGKEEIRTLEDKIKAAKDKLASLQREQARAQERRDSSVNLNARFE
;
A
#
# COMPACT_ATOMS: atom_id res chain seq x y z
N MET A 1 13.52 1.91 11.42
CA MET A 1 12.17 1.34 11.51
C MET A 1 11.68 0.92 10.11
N SER A 2 10.94 -0.18 10.03
CA SER A 2 10.34 -0.60 8.76
C SER A 2 9.20 0.36 8.35
N ILE A 3 8.90 0.41 7.06
CA ILE A 3 7.75 1.18 6.51
C ILE A 3 6.45 0.76 7.20
N PHE A 4 6.28 -0.54 7.39
CA PHE A 4 5.11 -1.13 8.05
C PHE A 4 4.94 -0.65 9.49
N THR A 5 6.02 -0.59 10.25
CA THR A 5 6.00 -0.10 11.63
C THR A 5 5.63 1.38 11.69
N ARG A 6 6.22 2.21 10.81
CA ARG A 6 5.89 3.64 10.72
C ARG A 6 4.42 3.86 10.37
N PHE A 7 3.92 3.14 9.37
CA PHE A 7 2.51 3.20 8.98
C PHE A 7 1.59 2.88 10.15
N LYS A 8 1.86 1.78 10.85
CA LYS A 8 1.06 1.32 11.99
C LYS A 8 1.06 2.34 13.14
N ASP A 9 2.21 2.88 13.46
CA ASP A 9 2.36 3.88 14.52
C ASP A 9 1.58 5.16 14.19
N ILE A 10 1.65 5.63 12.95
CA ILE A 10 0.94 6.82 12.49
C ILE A 10 -0.58 6.60 12.53
N VAL A 11 -1.06 5.47 12.01
CA VAL A 11 -2.49 5.15 11.95
C VAL A 11 -3.09 5.03 13.35
N ASN A 12 -2.35 4.46 14.28
CA ASN A 12 -2.80 4.26 15.65
C ASN A 12 -2.62 5.50 16.55
N SER A 13 -1.93 6.55 16.06
CA SER A 13 -1.72 7.76 16.85
C SER A 13 -3.00 8.60 16.97
N ASN A 14 -3.22 9.17 18.14
CA ASN A 14 -4.26 10.16 18.36
C ASN A 14 -3.65 11.56 18.23
N ILE A 15 -3.82 12.19 17.08
CA ILE A 15 -3.25 13.50 16.75
C ILE A 15 -3.73 14.56 17.75
N ASN A 16 -5.02 14.61 18.08
CA ASN A 16 -5.58 15.59 19.00
C ASN A 16 -4.97 15.49 20.40
N SER A 17 -4.80 14.27 20.90
CA SER A 17 -4.16 14.04 22.19
C SER A 17 -2.69 14.49 22.22
N LEU A 18 -1.96 14.24 21.13
CA LEU A 18 -0.57 14.66 21.00
C LEU A 18 -0.44 16.18 20.92
N LEU A 19 -1.35 16.84 20.20
CA LEU A 19 -1.36 18.31 20.07
C LEU A 19 -1.68 19.00 21.40
N ASP A 20 -2.57 18.44 22.21
CA ASP A 20 -2.93 18.98 23.51
C ASP A 20 -1.74 19.02 24.49
N LYS A 21 -0.79 18.11 24.33
CA LYS A 21 0.42 18.00 25.16
C LYS A 21 1.63 18.73 24.57
N ALA A 22 1.54 19.22 23.36
CA ALA A 22 2.67 19.84 22.65
C ALA A 22 2.88 21.29 23.08
N GLU A 23 4.13 21.71 23.26
CA GLU A 23 4.49 23.10 23.50
C GLU A 23 4.22 23.98 22.26
N ASP A 24 4.49 23.44 21.06
CA ASP A 24 4.24 24.08 19.78
C ASP A 24 3.42 23.14 18.88
N PRO A 25 2.09 23.18 18.99
CA PRO A 25 1.22 22.29 18.21
C PRO A 25 1.38 22.44 16.70
N GLU A 26 1.55 23.64 16.18
CA GLU A 26 1.72 23.89 14.75
C GLU A 26 2.98 23.22 14.22
N LYS A 27 4.10 23.41 14.90
CA LYS A 27 5.39 22.78 14.51
C LYS A 27 5.28 21.26 14.55
N MET A 28 4.72 20.73 15.62
CA MET A 28 4.52 19.29 15.79
C MET A 28 3.69 18.71 14.64
N LEU A 29 2.60 19.38 14.29
CA LEU A 29 1.70 18.93 13.23
C LEU A 29 2.37 18.97 11.86
N ARG A 30 3.17 20.01 11.58
CA ARG A 30 3.97 20.08 10.34
C ARG A 30 4.96 18.92 10.21
N LEU A 31 5.63 18.57 11.30
CA LEU A 31 6.55 17.44 11.34
C LEU A 31 5.82 16.10 11.11
N MET A 32 4.66 15.94 11.72
CA MET A 32 3.83 14.75 11.54
C MET A 32 3.34 14.61 10.10
N ILE A 33 2.90 15.69 9.48
CA ILE A 33 2.49 15.72 8.07
C ILE A 33 3.65 15.31 7.17
N GLY A 34 4.84 15.86 7.40
CA GLY A 34 6.05 15.49 6.65
C GLY A 34 6.39 14.02 6.75
N GLU A 35 6.30 13.46 7.95
CA GLU A 35 6.54 12.02 8.18
C GLU A 35 5.49 11.15 7.48
N MET A 36 4.23 11.55 7.53
CA MET A 36 3.16 10.85 6.81
C MET A 36 3.37 10.90 5.30
N GLU A 37 3.72 12.06 4.75
CA GLU A 37 4.00 12.22 3.32
C GLU A 37 5.17 11.35 2.87
N ASP A 38 6.25 11.29 3.63
CA ASP A 38 7.39 10.42 3.36
C ASP A 38 6.99 8.94 3.39
N THR A 39 6.17 8.56 4.33
CA THR A 39 5.65 7.18 4.45
C THR A 39 4.76 6.82 3.25
N VAL A 40 3.93 7.74 2.79
CA VAL A 40 3.11 7.53 1.57
C VAL A 40 4.00 7.28 0.35
N ILE A 41 5.07 8.06 0.18
CA ILE A 41 6.01 7.87 -0.93
C ILE A 41 6.61 6.46 -0.87
N ASP A 42 7.06 6.03 0.30
CA ASP A 42 7.64 4.70 0.50
C ASP A 42 6.61 3.58 0.22
N LEU A 43 5.37 3.76 0.69
CA LEU A 43 4.29 2.81 0.44
C LEU A 43 3.93 2.72 -1.05
N LYS A 44 3.89 3.85 -1.75
CA LYS A 44 3.66 3.88 -3.20
C LYS A 44 4.75 3.15 -3.97
N THR A 45 6.01 3.37 -3.60
CA THR A 45 7.17 2.70 -4.20
C THR A 45 7.10 1.18 -3.98
N THR A 46 6.83 0.75 -2.76
CA THR A 46 6.70 -0.67 -2.43
C THR A 46 5.53 -1.32 -3.15
N THR A 47 4.38 -0.65 -3.19
CA THR A 47 3.18 -1.14 -3.86
C THR A 47 3.39 -1.25 -5.37
N ALA A 48 4.05 -0.25 -5.98
CA ALA A 48 4.40 -0.30 -7.41
C ALA A 48 5.32 -1.48 -7.73
N ALA A 49 6.30 -1.78 -6.87
CA ALA A 49 7.17 -2.93 -7.02
C ALA A 49 6.38 -4.25 -6.97
N ARG A 50 5.41 -4.36 -6.06
CA ARG A 50 4.52 -5.52 -5.94
C ARG A 50 3.62 -5.66 -7.17
N MET A 51 3.13 -4.56 -7.72
CA MET A 51 2.34 -4.55 -8.96
C MET A 51 3.14 -5.08 -10.14
N ALA A 52 4.40 -4.65 -10.27
CA ALA A 52 5.30 -5.16 -11.30
C ALA A 52 5.57 -6.66 -11.14
N GLU A 53 5.76 -7.11 -9.92
CA GLU A 53 5.91 -8.54 -9.58
C GLU A 53 4.65 -9.34 -9.95
N ALA A 54 3.46 -8.79 -9.65
CA ALA A 54 2.20 -9.42 -10.01
C ALA A 54 2.05 -9.60 -11.53
N ILE A 55 2.46 -8.61 -12.31
CA ILE A 55 2.44 -8.70 -13.79
C ILE A 55 3.38 -9.82 -14.27
N ARG A 56 4.59 -9.89 -13.70
CA ARG A 56 5.53 -10.97 -14.04
C ARG A 56 4.99 -12.35 -13.64
N SER A 57 4.35 -12.42 -12.48
CA SER A 57 3.76 -13.68 -11.98
C SER A 57 2.56 -14.13 -12.81
N GLU A 58 1.77 -13.22 -13.37
CA GLU A 58 0.69 -13.56 -14.31
C GLU A 58 1.23 -14.23 -15.55
N LYS A 59 2.35 -13.76 -16.09
CA LYS A 59 3.02 -14.42 -17.23
C LYS A 59 3.47 -15.83 -16.88
N LYS A 60 3.98 -16.03 -15.66
CA LYS A 60 4.38 -17.38 -15.19
C LYS A 60 3.17 -18.31 -15.06
N VAL A 61 2.04 -17.81 -14.62
CA VAL A 61 0.78 -18.57 -14.55
C VAL A 61 0.38 -19.01 -15.96
N ASP A 62 0.39 -18.09 -16.93
CA ASP A 62 0.03 -18.39 -18.31
C ASP A 62 0.98 -19.42 -18.94
N GLU A 63 2.28 -19.29 -18.71
CA GLU A 63 3.30 -20.24 -19.17
C GLU A 63 3.11 -21.63 -18.54
N ALA A 64 2.83 -21.66 -17.23
CA ALA A 64 2.58 -22.91 -16.53
C ALA A 64 1.34 -23.62 -17.03
N LYS A 65 0.27 -22.86 -17.28
CA LYS A 65 -0.97 -23.39 -17.87
C LYS A 65 -0.72 -23.96 -19.27
N ALA A 66 0.00 -23.24 -20.10
CA ALA A 66 0.36 -23.69 -21.44
C ALA A 66 1.19 -24.99 -21.40
N THR A 67 2.07 -25.14 -20.42
CA THR A 67 2.87 -26.35 -20.23
C THR A 67 1.98 -27.55 -19.88
N VAL A 68 1.02 -27.38 -19.00
CA VAL A 68 0.03 -28.44 -18.68
C VAL A 68 -0.73 -28.86 -19.94
N GLU A 69 -1.22 -27.90 -20.70
CA GLU A 69 -1.97 -28.17 -21.94
C GLU A 69 -1.12 -28.90 -22.99
N ARG A 70 0.17 -28.56 -23.13
CA ARG A 70 1.10 -29.26 -24.03
C ARG A 70 1.30 -30.73 -23.64
N TRP A 71 1.47 -31.00 -22.35
CA TRP A 71 1.62 -32.38 -21.88
C TRP A 71 0.33 -33.18 -22.08
N GLN A 72 -0.82 -32.57 -21.87
CA GLN A 72 -2.10 -33.18 -22.15
C GLN A 72 -2.24 -33.54 -23.61
N ALA A 73 -1.90 -32.61 -24.50
CA ALA A 73 -1.94 -32.85 -25.96
C ALA A 73 -0.97 -33.98 -26.39
N ARG A 74 0.22 -34.03 -25.81
CA ARG A 74 1.20 -35.09 -26.07
C ARG A 74 0.72 -36.46 -25.61
N ALA A 75 0.07 -36.51 -24.45
CA ALA A 75 -0.52 -37.74 -23.94
C ALA A 75 -1.63 -38.24 -24.84
N GLU A 76 -2.52 -37.37 -25.29
CA GLU A 76 -3.59 -37.71 -26.25
C GLU A 76 -3.04 -38.21 -27.57
N LEU A 77 -2.02 -37.54 -28.11
CA LEU A 77 -1.37 -37.95 -29.34
C LEU A 77 -0.70 -39.32 -29.20
N ALA A 78 -0.04 -39.58 -28.09
CA ALA A 78 0.60 -40.88 -27.84
C ALA A 78 -0.43 -42.00 -27.75
N ILE A 79 -1.57 -41.78 -27.14
CA ILE A 79 -2.68 -42.75 -27.07
C ILE A 79 -3.21 -43.01 -28.48
N GLU A 80 -3.44 -41.97 -29.27
CA GLU A 80 -3.92 -42.05 -30.63
C GLU A 80 -2.96 -42.87 -31.52
N LYS A 81 -1.66 -42.75 -31.30
CA LYS A 81 -0.62 -43.51 -32.01
C LYS A 81 -0.33 -44.90 -31.42
N GLY A 82 -1.06 -45.29 -30.37
CA GLY A 82 -0.88 -46.59 -29.72
C GLY A 82 0.40 -46.73 -28.91
N LYS A 83 1.00 -45.61 -28.51
CA LYS A 83 2.25 -45.56 -27.70
C LYS A 83 1.94 -45.34 -26.24
N ASP A 84 1.42 -46.36 -25.56
CA ASP A 84 0.93 -46.26 -24.16
C ASP A 84 2.02 -45.86 -23.19
N ASP A 85 3.26 -46.33 -23.36
CA ASP A 85 4.37 -45.98 -22.47
C ASP A 85 4.71 -44.48 -22.55
N LEU A 86 4.71 -43.91 -23.74
CA LEU A 86 4.90 -42.47 -23.95
C LEU A 86 3.74 -41.66 -23.38
N ALA A 87 2.53 -42.17 -23.47
CA ALA A 87 1.35 -41.55 -22.86
C ALA A 87 1.48 -41.47 -21.33
N ARG A 88 1.95 -42.55 -20.70
CA ARG A 88 2.18 -42.57 -19.25
C ARG A 88 3.24 -41.57 -18.83
N GLU A 89 4.36 -41.51 -19.55
CA GLU A 89 5.42 -40.53 -19.31
C GLU A 89 4.90 -39.11 -19.45
N ALA A 90 4.12 -38.83 -20.48
CA ALA A 90 3.50 -37.52 -20.68
C ALA A 90 2.54 -37.13 -19.53
N LEU A 91 1.77 -38.10 -19.01
CA LEU A 91 0.86 -37.84 -17.87
C LEU A 91 1.60 -37.60 -16.55
N VAL A 92 2.77 -38.24 -16.35
CA VAL A 92 3.65 -37.97 -15.21
C VAL A 92 4.15 -36.52 -15.29
N GLU A 93 4.63 -36.11 -16.45
CA GLU A 93 5.10 -34.74 -16.66
C GLU A 93 3.97 -33.74 -16.55
N LYS A 94 2.77 -34.06 -17.01
CA LYS A 94 1.57 -33.23 -16.83
C LYS A 94 1.29 -33.02 -15.33
N LYS A 95 1.41 -34.07 -14.51
CA LYS A 95 1.20 -33.96 -13.07
C LYS A 95 2.19 -32.96 -12.43
N HIS A 96 3.47 -33.05 -12.79
CA HIS A 96 4.47 -32.09 -12.33
C HIS A 96 4.16 -30.68 -12.79
N ALA A 97 3.77 -30.52 -14.06
CA ALA A 97 3.37 -29.21 -14.60
C ALA A 97 2.15 -28.65 -13.89
N GLN A 98 1.19 -29.50 -13.53
CA GLN A 98 -0.01 -29.13 -12.77
C GLN A 98 0.35 -28.60 -11.38
N GLU A 99 1.30 -29.22 -10.71
CA GLU A 99 1.79 -28.78 -9.39
C GLU A 99 2.47 -27.40 -9.49
N VAL A 100 3.25 -27.18 -10.53
CA VAL A 100 3.88 -25.86 -10.81
C VAL A 100 2.82 -24.80 -11.07
N TYR A 101 1.80 -25.12 -11.86
CA TYR A 101 0.69 -24.24 -12.16
C TYR A 101 -0.10 -23.85 -10.91
N GLU A 102 -0.42 -24.82 -10.04
CA GLU A 102 -1.13 -24.56 -8.77
C GLU A 102 -0.34 -23.64 -7.85
N ARG A 103 0.99 -23.86 -7.74
CA ARG A 103 1.85 -22.97 -6.94
C ARG A 103 1.91 -21.57 -7.54
N ALA A 104 1.94 -21.45 -8.86
CA ALA A 104 1.91 -20.15 -9.54
C ALA A 104 0.61 -19.41 -9.28
N LEU A 105 -0.53 -20.11 -9.26
CA LEU A 105 -1.84 -19.53 -8.91
C LEU A 105 -1.89 -19.01 -7.48
N GLU A 106 -1.37 -19.78 -6.53
CA GLU A 106 -1.29 -19.37 -5.13
C GLU A 106 -0.42 -18.11 -4.97
N ASN A 107 0.72 -18.10 -5.65
CA ASN A 107 1.63 -16.96 -5.61
C ASN A 107 1.00 -15.68 -6.16
N ILE A 108 0.34 -15.76 -7.31
CA ILE A 108 -0.33 -14.59 -7.90
C ILE A 108 -1.50 -14.09 -7.03
N SER A 109 -2.25 -15.00 -6.43
CA SER A 109 -3.33 -14.65 -5.51
C SER A 109 -2.81 -13.87 -4.30
N SER A 110 -1.72 -14.35 -3.71
CA SER A 110 -1.05 -13.71 -2.58
C SER A 110 -0.52 -12.32 -2.95
N LEU A 111 0.11 -12.19 -4.12
CA LEU A 111 0.62 -10.91 -4.62
C LEU A 111 -0.49 -9.89 -4.87
N LYS A 112 -1.58 -10.29 -5.50
CA LYS A 112 -2.73 -9.42 -5.75
C LYS A 112 -3.34 -8.92 -4.45
N LYS A 113 -3.47 -9.79 -3.46
CA LYS A 113 -3.95 -9.40 -2.12
C LYS A 113 -3.03 -8.37 -1.49
N SER A 114 -1.71 -8.58 -1.56
CA SER A 114 -0.71 -7.66 -1.04
C SER A 114 -0.76 -6.28 -1.72
N VAL A 115 -1.01 -6.25 -3.04
CA VAL A 115 -1.20 -5.00 -3.79
C VAL A 115 -2.44 -4.25 -3.30
N GLU A 116 -3.57 -4.93 -3.12
CA GLU A 116 -4.80 -4.30 -2.64
C GLU A 116 -4.66 -3.77 -1.20
N GLU A 117 -3.98 -4.51 -0.34
CA GLU A 117 -3.64 -4.05 1.01
C GLU A 117 -2.77 -2.78 0.97
N GLY A 118 -1.77 -2.75 0.09
CA GLY A 118 -0.91 -1.58 -0.10
C GLY A 118 -1.67 -0.36 -0.58
N LYS A 119 -2.58 -0.51 -1.52
CA LYS A 119 -3.46 0.56 -1.99
C LYS A 119 -4.34 1.11 -0.89
N GLU A 120 -4.89 0.23 -0.05
CA GLU A 120 -5.74 0.62 1.08
C GLU A 120 -4.95 1.40 2.15
N GLU A 121 -3.74 0.94 2.46
CA GLU A 121 -2.83 1.62 3.38
C GLU A 121 -2.50 3.02 2.90
N ILE A 122 -2.23 3.18 1.59
CA ILE A 122 -1.98 4.49 0.97
C ILE A 122 -3.19 5.40 1.15
N ARG A 123 -4.39 4.93 0.85
CA ARG A 123 -5.63 5.72 1.00
C ARG A 123 -5.84 6.17 2.45
N THR A 124 -5.67 5.26 3.39
CA THR A 124 -5.81 5.56 4.82
C THR A 124 -4.86 6.68 5.25
N LEU A 125 -3.62 6.62 4.79
CA LEU A 125 -2.62 7.61 5.15
C LEU A 125 -2.84 8.94 4.43
N GLU A 126 -3.27 8.92 3.18
CA GLU A 126 -3.64 10.14 2.44
C GLU A 126 -4.83 10.86 3.09
N ASP A 127 -5.84 10.12 3.56
CA ASP A 127 -6.97 10.68 4.30
C ASP A 127 -6.52 11.32 5.62
N LYS A 128 -5.59 10.66 6.31
CA LYS A 128 -5.04 11.17 7.57
C LYS A 128 -4.20 12.43 7.35
N ILE A 129 -3.44 12.49 6.26
CA ILE A 129 -2.70 13.69 5.84
C ILE A 129 -3.66 14.86 5.58
N LYS A 130 -4.74 14.60 4.86
CA LYS A 130 -5.76 15.62 4.59
C LYS A 130 -6.36 16.16 5.88
N ALA A 131 -6.75 15.30 6.79
CA ALA A 131 -7.28 15.69 8.09
C ALA A 131 -6.26 16.51 8.91
N ALA A 132 -4.99 16.12 8.88
CA ALA A 132 -3.92 16.85 9.55
C ALA A 132 -3.67 18.22 8.94
N LYS A 133 -3.71 18.35 7.62
CA LYS A 133 -3.61 19.64 6.91
C LYS A 133 -4.78 20.57 7.23
N ASP A 134 -5.99 20.03 7.32
CA ASP A 134 -7.18 20.79 7.72
C ASP A 134 -7.04 21.29 9.16
N LYS A 135 -6.53 20.45 10.06
CA LYS A 135 -6.25 20.83 11.44
C LYS A 135 -5.18 21.92 11.53
N LEU A 136 -4.13 21.82 10.72
CA LEU A 136 -3.08 22.83 10.64
C LEU A 136 -3.65 24.19 10.21
N ALA A 137 -4.49 24.21 9.17
CA ALA A 137 -5.16 25.43 8.71
C ALA A 137 -6.05 26.02 9.79
N SER A 138 -6.76 25.19 10.56
CA SER A 138 -7.57 25.60 11.70
C SER A 138 -6.73 26.28 12.81
N LEU A 139 -5.59 25.68 13.16
CA LEU A 139 -4.67 26.23 14.16
C LEU A 139 -4.10 27.58 13.72
N GLN A 140 -3.75 27.72 12.45
CA GLN A 140 -3.25 28.97 11.88
C GLN A 140 -4.31 30.08 11.94
N ARG A 141 -5.56 29.76 11.65
CA ARG A 141 -6.69 30.71 11.77
C ARG A 141 -6.93 31.16 13.20
N GLU A 142 -6.86 30.24 14.16
CA GLU A 142 -7.00 30.56 15.58
C GLU A 142 -5.89 31.49 16.05
N GLN A 143 -4.66 31.25 15.65
CA GLN A 143 -3.52 32.11 15.96
C GLN A 143 -3.66 33.49 15.36
N ALA A 144 -4.11 33.61 14.12
CA ALA A 144 -4.35 34.89 13.44
C ALA A 144 -5.42 35.69 14.18
N ARG A 145 -6.54 35.05 14.57
CA ARG A 145 -7.61 35.69 15.36
C ARG A 145 -7.13 36.15 16.73
N ALA A 146 -6.33 35.36 17.39
CA ALA A 146 -5.76 35.72 18.69
C ALA A 146 -4.83 36.93 18.56
N GLN A 147 -4.04 37.01 17.49
CA GLN A 147 -3.17 38.16 17.22
C GLN A 147 -3.97 39.42 16.94
N GLU A 148 -5.01 39.34 16.12
CA GLU A 148 -5.92 40.46 15.84
C GLU A 148 -6.56 41.00 17.11
N ARG A 149 -7.01 40.13 18.01
CA ARG A 149 -7.58 40.55 19.29
C ARG A 149 -6.56 41.27 20.17
N ARG A 150 -5.34 40.82 20.23
CA ARG A 150 -4.24 41.46 20.97
C ARG A 150 -3.94 42.85 20.38
N ASP A 151 -3.83 42.95 19.07
CA ASP A 151 -3.54 44.22 18.39
C ASP A 151 -4.69 45.24 18.62
N SER A 152 -5.94 44.80 18.55
CA SER A 152 -7.11 45.63 18.85
C SER A 152 -7.12 46.11 20.28
N SER A 153 -6.77 45.25 21.23
CA SER A 153 -6.68 45.58 22.66
C SER A 153 -5.58 46.59 22.94
N VAL A 154 -4.40 46.42 22.33
CA VAL A 154 -3.30 47.39 22.46
C VAL A 154 -3.66 48.75 21.88
N ASN A 155 -4.30 48.76 20.68
CA ASN A 155 -4.73 50.01 20.06
C ASN A 155 -5.81 50.76 20.89
N LEU A 156 -6.73 50.04 21.50
CA LEU A 156 -7.72 50.62 22.40
C LEU A 156 -7.07 51.25 23.66
N ASN A 157 -6.14 50.55 24.27
CA ASN A 157 -5.42 51.07 25.45
C ASN A 157 -4.61 52.33 25.08
N ALA A 158 -3.96 52.35 23.95
CA ALA A 158 -3.20 53.51 23.45
C ALA A 158 -4.10 54.74 23.22
N ARG A 159 -5.38 54.56 22.87
CA ARG A 159 -6.33 55.66 22.67
C ARG A 159 -6.81 56.27 23.99
N PHE A 160 -6.77 55.54 25.08
CA PHE A 160 -7.21 56.02 26.39
C PHE A 160 -6.06 56.52 27.29
N GLU A 161 -4.82 56.42 26.88
CA GLU A 161 -3.67 57.08 27.50
C GLU A 161 -3.41 58.44 26.88
#